data_303653487df92da668605620f9b6465d
#
_entry.id   303653487df92da668605620f9b6465d
#
_cell.length_a   1.000
_cell.length_b   1.000
_cell.length_c   1.000
_cell.angle_alpha   90.00
_cell.angle_beta   90.00
_cell.angle_gamma   90.00
#
_symmetry.space_group_name_H-M   'P 1'
#
loop_
_entity.id
_entity.type
_entity.pdbx_description
1 polymer ?
#
loop_
_entity_poly.entity_id
_entity_poly.type
_entity_poly.pdbx_seq_one_letter_code
_entity_poly.pdbx_strand_id
1 'polypeptide(L)'
;VRFVGLSNFDVDGIERARQCFSKYDIAAVENRYSLLHRVDEASVIPYVQRNGMLYLAYTPLEKGEFASNEFLRGIGRKYGKTAIQVVLNWYIGIDNLVPIPKAGRIEHVEENAGAMGWRLSREDWDAISNHFRRV
;
A
#
# COMPACT_ATOMS: atom_id res chain seq x y z
N VAL A 1 0.59 18.88 17.61
CA VAL A 1 0.88 17.54 17.06
C VAL A 1 0.21 16.50 17.96
N ARG A 2 -0.54 15.56 17.37
CA ARG A 2 -1.20 14.48 18.12
C ARG A 2 -0.56 13.13 17.87
N PHE A 3 0.00 12.92 16.68
CA PHE A 3 0.64 11.68 16.28
C PHE A 3 1.97 11.99 15.59
N VAL A 4 2.93 11.08 15.71
CA VAL A 4 4.25 11.16 15.09
C VAL A 4 4.42 9.95 14.17
N GLY A 5 5.00 10.15 13.02
CA GLY A 5 5.37 9.10 12.07
C GLY A 5 6.81 9.23 11.62
N LEU A 6 7.32 8.16 11.02
CA LEU A 6 8.65 8.10 10.41
C LEU A 6 8.51 7.88 8.91
N SER A 7 9.51 8.28 8.14
CA SER A 7 9.55 8.02 6.69
C SER A 7 10.91 7.46 6.28
N ASN A 8 10.88 6.39 5.47
CA ASN A 8 12.07 5.68 4.98
C ASN A 8 12.94 5.08 6.09
N PHE A 9 12.29 4.41 7.05
CA PHE A 9 12.96 3.71 8.14
C PHE A 9 12.80 2.19 8.00
N ASP A 10 13.87 1.47 8.31
CA ASP A 10 13.86 0.03 8.57
C ASP A 10 13.46 -0.25 10.04
N VAL A 11 13.32 -1.54 10.39
CA VAL A 11 12.92 -1.94 11.74
C VAL A 11 13.90 -1.44 12.80
N ASP A 12 15.21 -1.53 12.56
CA ASP A 12 16.22 -1.07 13.52
C ASP A 12 16.15 0.44 13.73
N GLY A 13 15.90 1.19 12.67
CA GLY A 13 15.70 2.64 12.75
C GLY A 13 14.44 3.01 13.51
N ILE A 14 13.34 2.28 13.31
CA ILE A 14 12.08 2.48 14.04
C ILE A 14 12.30 2.21 15.54
N GLU A 15 12.97 1.12 15.91
CA GLU A 15 13.26 0.78 17.30
C GLU A 15 14.13 1.84 17.97
N ARG A 16 15.18 2.32 17.30
CA ARG A 16 16.01 3.42 17.83
C ARG A 16 15.20 4.71 18.01
N ALA A 17 14.33 5.03 17.07
CA ALA A 17 13.47 6.22 17.18
C ALA A 17 12.50 6.09 18.36
N ARG A 18 11.88 4.91 18.57
CA ARG A 18 10.97 4.66 19.70
C ARG A 18 11.63 4.89 21.04
N GLN A 19 12.91 4.53 21.21
CA GLN A 19 13.67 4.76 22.43
C GLN A 19 13.84 6.26 22.78
N CYS A 20 13.71 7.15 21.80
CA CYS A 20 13.76 8.60 22.02
C CYS A 20 12.45 9.20 22.54
N PHE A 21 11.35 8.45 22.52
CA PHE A 21 10.05 8.91 22.98
C PHE A 21 9.75 8.36 24.38
N SER A 22 9.49 9.26 25.34
CA SER A 22 9.13 8.88 26.70
C SER A 22 7.62 8.87 26.96
N LYS A 23 6.83 9.58 26.16
CA LYS A 23 5.41 9.82 26.38
C LYS A 23 4.52 9.32 25.24
N TYR A 24 5.01 9.30 24.03
CA TYR A 24 4.28 8.96 22.82
C TYR A 24 5.01 7.86 22.06
N ASP A 25 4.27 7.09 21.26
CA ASP A 25 4.86 6.11 20.36
C ASP A 25 4.70 6.54 18.90
N ILE A 26 5.38 5.85 18.01
CA ILE A 26 5.26 6.04 16.56
C ILE A 26 3.92 5.51 16.10
N ALA A 27 3.11 6.35 15.46
CA ALA A 27 1.77 6.00 14.99
C ALA A 27 1.79 5.42 13.57
N ALA A 28 2.76 5.82 12.74
CA ALA A 28 2.84 5.40 11.34
C ALA A 28 4.28 5.37 10.82
N VAL A 29 4.50 4.52 9.83
CA VAL A 29 5.74 4.49 9.03
C VAL A 29 5.36 4.68 7.56
N GLU A 30 5.98 5.64 6.89
CA GLU A 30 5.77 5.93 5.48
C GLU A 30 6.98 5.51 4.67
N ASN A 31 6.87 4.40 3.94
CA ASN A 31 7.91 3.87 3.08
C ASN A 31 7.41 3.64 1.65
N ARG A 32 8.34 3.52 0.71
CA ARG A 32 8.01 3.12 -0.66
C ARG A 32 7.49 1.68 -0.66
N TYR A 33 6.30 1.48 -1.20
CA TYR A 33 5.77 0.15 -1.39
C TYR A 33 4.83 0.11 -2.59
N SER A 34 5.09 -0.85 -3.49
CA SER A 34 4.26 -1.08 -4.67
C SER A 34 4.30 -2.55 -5.07
N LEU A 35 3.45 -2.96 -6.01
CA LEU A 35 3.52 -4.31 -6.61
C LEU A 35 4.91 -4.63 -7.20
N LEU A 36 5.67 -3.59 -7.59
CA LEU A 36 7.03 -3.72 -8.15
C LEU A 36 8.14 -3.49 -7.10
N HIS A 37 7.80 -3.00 -5.91
CA HIS A 37 8.75 -2.72 -4.84
C HIS A 37 8.22 -3.25 -3.50
N ARG A 38 8.56 -4.49 -3.16
CA ARG A 38 7.96 -5.28 -2.08
C ARG A 38 8.92 -5.65 -0.96
N VAL A 39 10.04 -4.90 -0.80
CA VAL A 39 11.12 -5.22 0.16
C VAL A 39 10.61 -5.28 1.60
N ASP A 40 9.67 -4.41 1.97
CA ASP A 40 9.18 -4.28 3.34
C ASP A 40 8.21 -5.39 3.78
N GLU A 41 7.80 -6.27 2.86
CA GLU A 41 6.91 -7.40 3.19
C GLU A 41 7.56 -8.41 4.16
N ALA A 42 8.87 -8.54 4.10
CA ALA A 42 9.61 -9.47 4.95
C ALA A 42 9.93 -8.89 6.34
N SER A 43 9.84 -7.58 6.53
CA SER A 43 10.36 -6.90 7.72
C SER A 43 9.44 -5.81 8.28
N VAL A 44 9.37 -4.66 7.63
CA VAL A 44 8.71 -3.45 8.17
C VAL A 44 7.19 -3.62 8.26
N ILE A 45 6.54 -4.18 7.24
CA ILE A 45 5.08 -4.37 7.25
C ILE A 45 4.65 -5.29 8.40
N PRO A 46 5.23 -6.50 8.58
CA PRO A 46 4.89 -7.34 9.73
C PRO A 46 5.22 -6.70 11.08
N TYR A 47 6.29 -5.91 11.16
CA TYR A 47 6.65 -5.19 12.38
C TYR A 47 5.58 -4.14 12.74
N VAL A 48 5.18 -3.32 11.77
CA VAL A 48 4.15 -2.29 11.91
C VAL A 48 2.81 -2.90 12.36
N GLN A 49 2.41 -4.01 11.74
CA GLN A 49 1.18 -4.73 12.07
C GLN A 49 1.18 -5.24 13.51
N ARG A 50 2.27 -5.88 13.94
CA ARG A 50 2.40 -6.40 15.33
C ARG A 50 2.40 -5.30 16.39
N ASN A 51 2.85 -4.10 16.03
CA ASN A 51 2.92 -2.96 16.97
C ASN A 51 1.73 -2.01 16.86
N GLY A 52 0.68 -2.34 16.08
CA GLY A 52 -0.51 -1.51 15.95
C GLY A 52 -0.28 -0.15 15.28
N MET A 53 0.80 -0.03 14.49
CA MET A 53 1.11 1.16 13.70
C MET A 53 0.43 1.08 12.32
N LEU A 54 0.35 2.21 11.62
CA LEU A 54 -0.03 2.25 10.21
C LEU A 54 1.20 2.23 9.31
N TYR A 55 1.10 1.50 8.20
CA TYR A 55 2.04 1.59 7.10
C TYR A 55 1.45 2.45 5.97
N LEU A 56 2.08 3.57 5.67
CA LEU A 56 1.67 4.46 4.58
C LEU A 56 2.55 4.16 3.35
N ALA A 57 1.92 3.63 2.29
CA ALA A 57 2.63 3.23 1.08
C ALA A 57 2.70 4.41 0.10
N TYR A 58 3.86 5.05 -0.04
CA TYR A 58 4.04 6.05 -1.07
C TYR A 58 4.46 5.43 -2.42
N THR A 59 4.17 6.14 -3.51
CA THR A 59 4.36 5.69 -4.90
C THR A 59 3.63 4.36 -5.23
N PRO A 60 2.41 4.14 -4.73
CA PRO A 60 1.72 2.85 -4.86
C PRO A 60 1.37 2.52 -6.32
N LEU A 61 1.28 3.50 -7.20
CA LEU A 61 0.86 3.34 -8.60
C LEU A 61 2.02 3.45 -9.60
N GLU A 62 3.28 3.51 -9.13
CA GLU A 62 4.48 3.62 -9.98
C GLU A 62 4.31 4.64 -11.11
N LYS A 63 3.80 5.84 -10.74
CA LYS A 63 3.51 6.95 -11.68
C LYS A 63 2.53 6.59 -12.81
N GLY A 64 1.63 5.64 -12.57
CA GLY A 64 0.59 5.23 -13.52
C GLY A 64 0.97 4.06 -14.42
N GLU A 65 2.12 3.43 -14.20
CA GLU A 65 2.62 2.28 -14.99
C GLU A 65 1.59 1.13 -15.08
N PHE A 66 0.78 0.94 -14.04
CA PHE A 66 -0.22 -0.13 -14.00
C PHE A 66 -1.44 0.11 -14.89
N ALA A 67 -1.70 1.34 -15.34
CA ALA A 67 -2.91 1.67 -16.10
C ALA A 67 -3.05 0.89 -17.41
N SER A 68 -1.93 0.57 -18.07
CA SER A 68 -1.88 -0.18 -19.34
C SER A 68 -1.59 -1.68 -19.15
N ASN A 69 -1.43 -2.16 -17.93
CA ASN A 69 -1.10 -3.55 -17.66
C ASN A 69 -2.30 -4.46 -17.98
N GLU A 70 -2.18 -5.33 -19.00
CA GLU A 70 -3.26 -6.17 -19.50
C GLU A 70 -3.72 -7.23 -18.50
N PHE A 71 -2.84 -7.75 -17.65
CA PHE A 71 -3.22 -8.69 -16.60
C PHE A 71 -4.15 -8.03 -15.58
N LEU A 72 -3.79 -6.84 -15.09
CA LEU A 72 -4.61 -6.06 -14.15
C LEU A 72 -5.93 -5.60 -14.78
N ARG A 73 -5.90 -5.20 -16.06
CA ARG A 73 -7.11 -4.88 -16.83
C ARG A 73 -8.03 -6.09 -16.96
N GLY A 74 -7.44 -7.28 -17.19
CA GLY A 74 -8.17 -8.55 -17.24
C GLY A 74 -8.93 -8.83 -15.94
N ILE A 75 -8.28 -8.66 -14.81
CA ILE A 75 -8.92 -8.77 -13.49
C ILE A 75 -9.99 -7.68 -13.32
N GLY A 76 -9.68 -6.42 -13.66
CA GLY A 76 -10.61 -5.30 -13.54
C GLY A 76 -11.93 -5.53 -14.29
N ARG A 77 -11.89 -6.14 -15.47
CA ARG A 77 -13.10 -6.47 -16.24
C ARG A 77 -14.09 -7.37 -15.46
N LYS A 78 -13.60 -8.26 -14.59
CA LYS A 78 -14.46 -9.12 -13.75
C LYS A 78 -15.31 -8.31 -12.76
N TYR A 79 -14.81 -7.15 -12.33
CA TYR A 79 -15.41 -6.30 -11.31
C TYR A 79 -16.00 -5.00 -11.85
N GLY A 80 -15.89 -4.74 -13.17
CA GLY A 80 -16.25 -3.45 -13.77
C GLY A 80 -15.34 -2.31 -13.26
N LYS A 81 -14.06 -2.60 -13.03
CA LYS A 81 -13.08 -1.67 -12.44
C LYS A 81 -11.87 -1.47 -13.35
N THR A 82 -11.19 -0.31 -13.18
CA THR A 82 -9.94 -0.03 -13.88
C THR A 82 -8.76 -0.80 -13.25
N ALA A 83 -7.66 -0.93 -13.98
CA ALA A 83 -6.43 -1.51 -13.45
C ALA A 83 -5.91 -0.75 -12.21
N ILE A 84 -6.03 0.57 -12.20
CA ILE A 84 -5.66 1.44 -11.07
C ILE A 84 -6.51 1.10 -9.83
N GLN A 85 -7.83 0.96 -10.01
CA GLN A 85 -8.72 0.58 -8.92
C GLN A 85 -8.43 -0.83 -8.39
N VAL A 86 -8.08 -1.77 -9.27
CA VAL A 86 -7.65 -3.12 -8.88
C VAL A 86 -6.39 -3.08 -8.02
N VAL A 87 -5.37 -2.34 -8.45
CA VAL A 87 -4.11 -2.19 -7.69
C VAL A 87 -4.38 -1.58 -6.31
N LEU A 88 -5.14 -0.49 -6.25
CA LEU A 88 -5.46 0.15 -4.98
C LEU A 88 -6.30 -0.76 -4.07
N ASN A 89 -7.25 -1.53 -4.63
CA ASN A 89 -8.02 -2.50 -3.86
C ASN A 89 -7.16 -3.65 -3.32
N TRP A 90 -6.11 -4.06 -4.06
CA TRP A 90 -5.15 -5.04 -3.58
C TRP A 90 -4.44 -4.55 -2.30
N TYR A 91 -4.00 -3.27 -2.24
CA TYR A 91 -3.40 -2.69 -1.01
C TYR A 91 -4.38 -2.66 0.16
N ILE A 92 -5.65 -2.32 -0.10
CA ILE A 92 -6.70 -2.27 0.94
C ILE A 92 -6.94 -3.65 1.57
N GLY A 93 -6.54 -4.73 0.90
CA GLY A 93 -6.56 -6.09 1.42
C GLY A 93 -5.43 -6.42 2.40
N ILE A 94 -4.47 -5.52 2.60
CA ILE A 94 -3.34 -5.71 3.54
C ILE A 94 -3.64 -4.95 4.84
N ASP A 95 -3.65 -5.65 5.95
CA ASP A 95 -3.96 -5.06 7.26
C ASP A 95 -2.96 -3.94 7.62
N ASN A 96 -3.48 -2.88 8.21
CA ASN A 96 -2.74 -1.69 8.65
C ASN A 96 -1.98 -0.95 7.55
N LEU A 97 -2.28 -1.21 6.27
CA LEU A 97 -1.62 -0.56 5.13
C LEU A 97 -2.57 0.40 4.42
N VAL A 98 -2.10 1.63 4.20
CA VAL A 98 -2.82 2.68 3.50
C VAL A 98 -2.00 3.16 2.30
N PRO A 99 -2.43 2.92 1.05
CA PRO A 99 -1.79 3.51 -0.12
C PRO A 99 -2.08 5.01 -0.20
N ILE A 100 -1.08 5.81 -0.54
CA ILE A 100 -1.21 7.28 -0.70
C ILE A 100 -0.93 7.67 -2.17
N PRO A 101 -1.87 7.40 -3.09
CA PRO A 101 -1.70 7.72 -4.50
C PRO A 101 -1.78 9.23 -4.73
N LYS A 102 -0.83 9.76 -5.51
CA LYS A 102 -0.92 11.16 -5.97
C LYS A 102 -1.97 11.28 -7.07
N ALA A 103 -2.80 12.34 -7.00
CA ALA A 103 -3.69 12.73 -8.07
C ALA A 103 -3.59 14.25 -8.30
N GLY A 104 -3.38 14.66 -9.55
CA GLY A 104 -3.31 16.07 -9.94
C GLY A 104 -4.56 16.55 -10.68
N ARG A 105 -5.56 15.69 -10.92
CA ARG A 105 -6.83 15.98 -11.59
C ARG A 105 -7.97 15.31 -10.85
N ILE A 106 -9.16 15.91 -10.92
CA ILE A 106 -10.35 15.43 -10.22
C ILE A 106 -10.72 14.01 -10.67
N GLU A 107 -10.61 13.72 -11.96
CA GLU A 107 -10.93 12.39 -12.51
C GLU A 107 -10.05 11.30 -11.90
N HIS A 108 -8.78 11.61 -11.64
CA HIS A 108 -7.87 10.66 -10.97
C HIS A 108 -8.19 10.49 -9.46
N VAL A 109 -8.68 11.54 -8.79
CA VAL A 109 -9.17 11.43 -7.40
C VAL A 109 -10.39 10.51 -7.34
N GLU A 110 -11.35 10.71 -8.25
CA GLU A 110 -12.55 9.87 -8.35
C GLU A 110 -12.23 8.42 -8.71
N GLU A 111 -11.32 8.21 -9.67
CA GLU A 111 -10.82 6.87 -10.02
C GLU A 111 -10.19 6.18 -8.81
N ASN A 112 -9.29 6.86 -8.09
CA ASN A 112 -8.66 6.32 -6.90
C ASN A 112 -9.68 5.98 -5.81
N ALA A 113 -10.65 6.88 -5.56
CA ALA A 113 -11.73 6.65 -4.59
C ALA A 113 -12.60 5.44 -4.98
N GLY A 114 -12.81 5.20 -6.27
CA GLY A 114 -13.53 4.03 -6.78
C GLY A 114 -12.89 2.68 -6.50
N ALA A 115 -11.68 2.66 -5.91
CA ALA A 115 -11.07 1.43 -5.38
C ALA A 115 -11.73 0.96 -4.09
N MET A 116 -12.48 1.80 -3.40
CA MET A 116 -13.18 1.47 -2.16
C MET A 116 -14.58 0.92 -2.43
N GLY A 117 -15.21 0.32 -1.39
CA GLY A 117 -16.60 -0.15 -1.44
C GLY A 117 -16.81 -1.52 -2.10
N TRP A 118 -15.76 -2.20 -2.48
CA TRP A 118 -15.76 -3.57 -3.02
C TRP A 118 -14.50 -4.31 -2.58
N ARG A 119 -14.38 -5.59 -2.90
CA ARG A 119 -13.19 -6.40 -2.57
C ARG A 119 -12.85 -7.36 -3.71
N LEU A 120 -11.56 -7.50 -3.97
CA LEU A 120 -11.04 -8.61 -4.75
C LEU A 120 -11.37 -9.93 -4.07
N SER A 121 -11.69 -10.96 -4.85
CA SER A 121 -11.71 -12.33 -4.32
C SER A 121 -10.30 -12.72 -3.83
N ARG A 122 -10.25 -13.69 -2.91
CA ARG A 122 -8.95 -14.21 -2.44
C ARG A 122 -8.10 -14.73 -3.58
N GLU A 123 -8.72 -15.43 -4.53
CA GLU A 123 -8.07 -15.98 -5.72
C GLU A 123 -7.42 -14.87 -6.58
N ASP A 124 -8.17 -13.81 -6.90
CA ASP A 124 -7.64 -12.70 -7.70
C ASP A 124 -6.58 -11.89 -6.93
N TRP A 125 -6.74 -11.71 -5.61
CA TRP A 125 -5.74 -11.07 -4.77
C TRP A 125 -4.42 -11.84 -4.76
N ASP A 126 -4.48 -13.17 -4.58
CA ASP A 126 -3.32 -14.05 -4.60
C ASP A 126 -2.69 -14.11 -6.00
N ALA A 127 -3.50 -14.11 -7.07
CA ALA A 127 -3.02 -14.07 -8.45
C ALA A 127 -2.20 -12.79 -8.73
N ILE A 128 -2.67 -11.62 -8.28
CA ILE A 128 -1.92 -10.35 -8.38
C ILE A 128 -0.62 -10.45 -7.58
N SER A 129 -0.68 -10.92 -6.34
CA SER A 129 0.48 -11.06 -5.46
C SER A 129 1.57 -11.93 -6.09
N ASN A 130 1.18 -13.04 -6.72
CA ASN A 130 2.11 -13.97 -7.35
C ASN A 130 2.64 -13.45 -8.69
N HIS A 131 1.80 -12.79 -9.50
CA HIS A 131 2.20 -12.25 -10.80
C HIS A 131 3.34 -11.21 -10.69
N PHE A 132 3.31 -10.38 -9.65
CA PHE A 132 4.30 -9.34 -9.41
C PHE A 132 5.42 -9.75 -8.40
N ARG A 133 5.36 -10.96 -7.87
CA ARG A 133 6.45 -11.48 -7.02
C ARG A 133 7.65 -11.80 -7.92
N ARG A 134 8.69 -10.97 -7.85
CA ARG A 134 9.97 -11.33 -8.47
C ARG A 134 10.58 -12.45 -7.65
N VAL A 135 10.94 -13.55 -8.31
CA VAL A 135 11.72 -14.66 -7.75
C VAL A 135 13.14 -14.18 -7.49
#